data_65f68dfceefae9baea8928814541d78e
#
_entry.id   65f68dfceefae9baea8928814541d78e
#
_cell.length_a   1.000
_cell.length_b   1.000
_cell.length_c   1.000
_cell.angle_alpha   90.00
_cell.angle_beta   90.00
_cell.angle_gamma   90.00
#
_symmetry.space_group_name_H-M   'P 1'
#
loop_
_entity.id
_entity.type
_entity.pdbx_description
1 polymer ?
#
loop_
_entity_poly.entity_id
_entity_poly.type
_entity_poly.pdbx_seq_one_letter_code
_entity_poly.pdbx_strand_id
1 'polypeptide(L)'
;MKILSVENLSRSFGGIKANDNISFEVEEGTILGVIGPNGAGKSTLFDLITGYTKADNGKVQFFDKNIFGLSPDKISNLGVGRTFQKLKPFADQTLLENVMIGSFVKENNIKKARDKALEIIDFVDLIEKRHHFAKELSTGQRKRLEMARAMAIEPKLLLMDEVTGGVDQKTIPGLVELIKKLKKSGVTIVTIEH
;
A
#
# COMPACT_ATOMS: atom_id res chain seq x y z
N MET A 1 -8.53 18.08 -4.92
CA MET A 1 -7.92 18.54 -3.63
C MET A 1 -6.62 17.80 -3.42
N LYS A 2 -5.60 18.46 -2.85
CA LYS A 2 -4.29 17.85 -2.59
C LYS A 2 -4.41 16.85 -1.42
N ILE A 3 -4.04 15.59 -1.65
CA ILE A 3 -4.10 14.54 -0.62
C ILE A 3 -2.73 14.28 0.01
N LEU A 4 -1.64 14.39 -0.76
CA LEU A 4 -0.26 14.22 -0.29
C LEU A 4 0.59 15.38 -0.81
N SER A 5 1.38 15.99 0.07
CA SER A 5 2.43 16.93 -0.28
C SER A 5 3.73 16.48 0.36
N VAL A 6 4.77 16.36 -0.44
CA VAL A 6 6.14 16.05 -0.04
C VAL A 6 7.03 17.22 -0.44
N GLU A 7 7.78 17.78 0.51
CA GLU A 7 8.63 18.94 0.30
C GLU A 7 10.05 18.68 0.79
N ASN A 8 11.03 18.79 -0.11
CA ASN A 8 12.48 18.69 0.16
C ASN A 8 12.86 17.45 1.00
N LEU A 9 12.17 16.32 0.77
CA LEU A 9 12.37 15.10 1.54
C LEU A 9 13.71 14.46 1.19
N SER A 10 14.55 14.26 2.20
CA SER A 10 15.92 13.76 2.02
C SER A 10 16.25 12.67 3.00
N ARG A 11 17.03 11.67 2.54
CA ARG A 11 17.60 10.61 3.36
C ARG A 11 18.91 10.10 2.80
N SER A 12 19.90 9.97 3.68
CA SER A 12 21.20 9.38 3.38
C SER A 12 21.48 8.16 4.26
N PHE A 13 22.18 7.18 3.71
CA PHE A 13 22.65 5.99 4.40
C PHE A 13 24.17 5.86 4.18
N GLY A 14 24.97 5.97 5.24
CA GLY A 14 26.42 5.79 5.15
C GLY A 14 27.09 6.66 4.06
N GLY A 15 26.64 7.90 3.88
CA GLY A 15 27.16 8.81 2.86
C GLY A 15 26.51 8.72 1.47
N ILE A 16 25.67 7.71 1.24
CA ILE A 16 24.90 7.58 -0.01
C ILE A 16 23.55 8.28 0.17
N LYS A 17 23.27 9.29 -0.67
CA LYS A 17 21.98 9.95 -0.72
C LYS A 17 20.97 9.05 -1.42
N ALA A 18 20.08 8.41 -0.67
CA ALA A 18 19.01 7.59 -1.24
C ALA A 18 17.88 8.44 -1.80
N ASN A 19 17.55 9.54 -1.13
CA ASN A 19 16.65 10.59 -1.60
C ASN A 19 17.29 11.95 -1.31
N ASP A 20 17.24 12.86 -2.27
CA ASP A 20 17.85 14.19 -2.16
C ASP A 20 16.86 15.27 -2.62
N ASN A 21 16.32 16.04 -1.69
CA ASN A 21 15.38 17.15 -1.91
C ASN A 21 14.16 16.79 -2.79
N ILE A 22 13.58 15.60 -2.58
CA ILE A 22 12.41 15.15 -3.33
C ILE A 22 11.19 15.98 -2.95
N SER A 23 10.54 16.57 -3.96
CA SER A 23 9.30 17.34 -3.78
C SER A 23 8.28 16.96 -4.85
N PHE A 24 7.05 16.66 -4.45
CA PHE A 24 5.92 16.41 -5.34
C PHE A 24 4.60 16.50 -4.58
N GLU A 25 3.51 16.56 -5.35
CA GLU A 25 2.15 16.60 -4.83
C GLU A 25 1.28 15.57 -5.52
N VAL A 26 0.29 15.06 -4.80
CA VAL A 26 -0.70 14.11 -5.32
C VAL A 26 -2.09 14.68 -5.09
N GLU A 27 -2.89 14.71 -6.14
CA GLU A 27 -4.30 15.08 -6.06
C GLU A 27 -5.17 13.88 -5.71
N GLU A 28 -6.22 14.13 -4.94
CA GLU A 28 -7.20 13.11 -4.56
C GLU A 28 -7.85 12.47 -5.79
N GLY A 29 -8.04 11.14 -5.76
CA GLY A 29 -8.66 10.36 -6.83
C GLY A 29 -7.78 10.16 -8.07
N THR A 30 -6.47 10.47 -8.00
CA THR A 30 -5.53 10.25 -9.10
C THR A 30 -4.69 8.99 -8.92
N ILE A 31 -4.02 8.57 -9.99
CA ILE A 31 -2.93 7.59 -9.94
C ILE A 31 -1.66 8.32 -10.33
N LEU A 32 -0.67 8.34 -9.45
CA LEU A 32 0.68 8.86 -9.73
C LEU A 32 1.66 7.69 -9.87
N GLY A 33 2.36 7.60 -10.99
CA GLY A 33 3.45 6.66 -11.21
C GLY A 33 4.81 7.23 -10.79
N VAL A 34 5.57 6.48 -10.02
CA VAL A 34 6.97 6.77 -9.68
C VAL A 34 7.84 5.78 -10.43
N ILE A 35 8.61 6.26 -11.39
CA ILE A 35 9.46 5.45 -12.26
C ILE A 35 10.93 5.80 -12.08
N GLY A 36 11.80 4.84 -12.31
CA GLY A 36 13.24 5.02 -12.22
C GLY A 36 13.98 3.68 -12.12
N PRO A 37 15.30 3.66 -12.31
CA PRO A 37 16.09 2.42 -12.25
C PRO A 37 16.07 1.80 -10.85
N ASN A 38 16.55 0.54 -10.77
CA ASN A 38 16.78 -0.13 -9.48
C ASN A 38 17.82 0.64 -8.67
N GLY A 39 17.61 0.76 -7.37
CA GLY A 39 18.47 1.53 -6.49
C GLY A 39 18.26 3.06 -6.52
N ALA A 40 17.31 3.59 -7.31
CA ALA A 40 17.01 5.03 -7.35
C ALA A 40 16.29 5.58 -6.11
N GLY A 41 16.13 4.79 -5.04
CA GLY A 41 15.52 5.28 -3.80
C GLY A 41 13.98 5.26 -3.77
N LYS A 42 13.32 4.66 -4.77
CA LYS A 42 11.84 4.63 -4.86
C LYS A 42 11.16 4.00 -3.63
N SER A 43 11.56 2.79 -3.24
CA SER A 43 11.03 2.11 -2.06
C SER A 43 11.41 2.85 -0.77
N THR A 44 12.61 3.46 -0.73
CA THR A 44 13.02 4.34 0.37
C THR A 44 12.09 5.55 0.50
N LEU A 45 11.69 6.16 -0.61
CA LEU A 45 10.71 7.26 -0.61
C LEU A 45 9.39 6.83 0.06
N PHE A 46 8.89 5.62 -0.25
CA PHE A 46 7.69 5.09 0.42
C PHE A 46 7.94 4.81 1.90
N ASP A 47 9.13 4.30 2.27
CA ASP A 47 9.50 4.11 3.68
C ASP A 47 9.51 5.43 4.47
N LEU A 48 9.99 6.52 3.85
CA LEU A 48 10.02 7.86 4.46
C LEU A 48 8.60 8.41 4.64
N ILE A 49 7.74 8.29 3.62
CA ILE A 49 6.35 8.79 3.66
C ILE A 49 5.53 8.02 4.70
N THR A 50 5.76 6.71 4.83
CA THR A 50 5.00 5.83 5.74
C THR A 50 5.63 5.66 7.12
N GLY A 51 6.74 6.36 7.41
CA GLY A 51 7.37 6.36 8.73
C GLY A 51 8.15 5.10 9.09
N TYR A 52 8.36 4.17 8.14
CA TYR A 52 9.23 2.99 8.34
C TYR A 52 10.70 3.37 8.46
N THR A 53 11.09 4.45 7.80
CA THR A 53 12.43 5.04 7.90
C THR A 53 12.28 6.51 8.23
N LYS A 54 13.11 7.02 9.14
CA LYS A 54 13.18 8.43 9.46
C LYS A 54 13.84 9.19 8.31
N ALA A 55 13.24 10.29 7.86
CA ALA A 55 13.90 11.23 6.98
C ALA A 55 14.90 12.10 7.74
N ASP A 56 15.95 12.56 7.04
CA ASP A 56 16.92 13.49 7.61
C ASP A 56 16.35 14.90 7.61
N ASN A 57 15.67 15.30 6.52
CA ASN A 57 15.07 16.60 6.32
C ASN A 57 13.80 16.48 5.47
N GLY A 58 13.01 17.54 5.44
CA GLY A 58 11.83 17.68 4.59
C GLY A 58 10.54 17.83 5.37
N LYS A 59 9.43 17.72 4.63
CA LYS A 59 8.09 17.80 5.18
C LYS A 59 7.18 16.83 4.41
N VAL A 60 6.30 16.17 5.11
CA VAL A 60 5.27 15.30 4.51
C VAL A 60 3.93 15.65 5.13
N GLN A 61 2.97 16.02 4.29
CA GLN A 61 1.60 16.32 4.69
C GLN A 61 0.63 15.37 4.01
N PHE A 62 -0.28 14.85 4.78
CA PHE A 62 -1.43 14.07 4.30
C PHE A 62 -2.70 14.87 4.58
N PHE A 63 -3.37 15.34 3.51
CA PHE A 63 -4.28 16.47 3.59
C PHE A 63 -3.58 17.65 4.30
N ASP A 64 -4.22 18.24 5.29
CA ASP A 64 -3.66 19.37 6.07
C ASP A 64 -2.85 18.91 7.30
N LYS A 65 -2.66 17.60 7.48
CA LYS A 65 -1.96 17.05 8.64
C LYS A 65 -0.50 16.79 8.34
N ASN A 66 0.40 17.33 9.16
CA ASN A 66 1.80 16.94 9.11
C ASN A 66 1.96 15.50 9.62
N ILE A 67 2.48 14.61 8.77
CA ILE A 67 2.77 13.22 9.10
C ILE A 67 4.27 12.92 9.19
N PHE A 68 5.13 13.92 8.95
CA PHE A 68 6.58 13.77 9.03
C PHE A 68 7.00 13.28 10.42
N GLY A 69 7.74 12.18 10.46
CA GLY A 69 8.25 11.58 11.69
C GLY A 69 7.23 10.85 12.56
N LEU A 70 5.99 10.71 12.11
CA LEU A 70 5.02 9.84 12.76
C LEU A 70 5.38 8.36 12.54
N SER A 71 4.97 7.50 13.47
CA SER A 71 5.12 6.05 13.35
C SER A 71 4.15 5.46 12.32
N PRO A 72 4.49 4.29 11.70
CA PRO A 72 3.66 3.67 10.65
C PRO A 72 2.22 3.40 11.08
N ASP A 73 2.00 2.99 12.33
CA ASP A 73 0.67 2.76 12.90
C ASP A 73 -0.18 4.04 12.90
N LYS A 74 0.39 5.17 13.30
CA LYS A 74 -0.29 6.47 13.29
C LYS A 74 -0.64 6.92 11.87
N ILE A 75 0.29 6.74 10.93
CA ILE A 75 0.09 7.09 9.51
C ILE A 75 -0.99 6.19 8.90
N SER A 76 -0.96 4.90 9.18
CA SER A 76 -1.97 3.94 8.74
C SER A 76 -3.37 4.28 9.28
N ASN A 77 -3.46 4.65 10.56
CA ASN A 77 -4.72 5.08 11.20
C ASN A 77 -5.32 6.34 10.55
N LEU A 78 -4.49 7.22 9.98
CA LEU A 78 -4.95 8.38 9.23
C LEU A 78 -5.54 8.02 7.86
N GLY A 79 -5.28 6.81 7.34
CA GLY A 79 -5.80 6.34 6.07
C GLY A 79 -4.75 6.27 4.94
N VAL A 80 -3.47 6.13 5.28
CA VAL A 80 -2.40 5.83 4.32
C VAL A 80 -2.10 4.35 4.37
N GLY A 81 -2.47 3.61 3.31
CA GLY A 81 -2.16 2.19 3.13
C GLY A 81 -0.89 1.99 2.32
N ARG A 82 -0.26 0.83 2.48
CA ARG A 82 0.90 0.45 1.68
C ARG A 82 0.92 -1.04 1.36
N THR A 83 1.31 -1.38 0.13
CA THR A 83 1.79 -2.72 -0.22
C THR A 83 3.32 -2.75 -0.18
N PHE A 84 3.90 -3.94 -0.06
CA PHE A 84 5.35 -4.11 0.05
C PHE A 84 5.88 -4.94 -1.11
N GLN A 85 7.07 -4.61 -1.60
CA GLN A 85 7.76 -5.34 -2.65
C GLN A 85 7.93 -6.83 -2.30
N LYS A 86 8.33 -7.13 -1.06
CA LYS A 86 8.39 -8.49 -0.54
C LYS A 86 7.07 -8.85 0.13
N LEU A 87 6.33 -9.74 -0.52
CA LEU A 87 5.09 -10.28 0.02
C LEU A 87 5.33 -10.96 1.38
N LYS A 88 4.67 -10.47 2.43
CA LYS A 88 4.76 -11.04 3.78
C LYS A 88 3.36 -11.31 4.34
N PRO A 89 2.57 -12.18 3.70
CA PRO A 89 1.32 -12.62 4.31
C PRO A 89 1.63 -13.48 5.54
N PHE A 90 0.68 -13.57 6.44
CA PHE A 90 0.71 -14.58 7.52
C PHE A 90 0.48 -15.93 6.88
N ALA A 91 1.58 -16.65 6.61
CA ALA A 91 1.61 -17.84 5.75
C ALA A 91 0.68 -18.97 6.24
N ASP A 92 0.61 -19.17 7.55
CA ASP A 92 -0.19 -20.19 8.23
C ASP A 92 -1.57 -19.71 8.69
N GLN A 93 -1.98 -18.54 8.24
CA GLN A 93 -3.34 -18.02 8.40
C GLN A 93 -4.08 -18.14 7.08
N THR A 94 -5.39 -18.28 7.17
CA THR A 94 -6.27 -18.25 6.00
C THR A 94 -6.26 -16.87 5.35
N LEU A 95 -6.71 -16.79 4.12
CA LEU A 95 -6.88 -15.53 3.40
C LEU A 95 -7.84 -14.61 4.15
N LEU A 96 -8.93 -15.14 4.69
CA LEU A 96 -9.88 -14.38 5.50
C LEU A 96 -9.21 -13.79 6.76
N GLU A 97 -8.49 -14.59 7.52
CA GLU A 97 -7.78 -14.13 8.73
C GLU A 97 -6.75 -13.07 8.41
N ASN A 98 -5.99 -13.22 7.31
CA ASN A 98 -5.04 -12.23 6.84
C ASN A 98 -5.69 -10.85 6.61
N VAL A 99 -6.87 -10.81 5.99
CA VAL A 99 -7.58 -9.56 5.70
C VAL A 99 -8.27 -9.01 6.95
N MET A 100 -8.84 -9.87 7.79
CA MET A 100 -9.47 -9.47 9.06
C MET A 100 -8.50 -8.70 9.97
N ILE A 101 -7.21 -9.05 10.00
CA ILE A 101 -6.20 -8.33 10.80
C ILE A 101 -6.19 -6.84 10.43
N GLY A 102 -6.26 -6.52 9.14
CA GLY A 102 -6.37 -5.12 8.69
C GLY A 102 -7.70 -4.47 9.08
N SER A 103 -8.80 -5.23 9.01
CA SER A 103 -10.13 -4.72 9.35
C SER A 103 -10.27 -4.34 10.82
N PHE A 104 -9.53 -4.99 11.73
CA PHE A 104 -9.52 -4.65 13.16
C PHE A 104 -8.93 -3.28 13.47
N VAL A 105 -8.23 -2.64 12.53
CA VAL A 105 -7.78 -1.25 12.68
C VAL A 105 -8.97 -0.28 12.78
N LYS A 106 -10.08 -0.61 12.13
CA LYS A 106 -11.29 0.24 12.07
C LYS A 106 -12.48 -0.35 12.86
N GLU A 107 -12.52 -1.67 13.01
CA GLU A 107 -13.66 -2.38 13.58
C GLU A 107 -13.26 -3.19 14.82
N ASN A 108 -13.85 -2.86 15.96
CA ASN A 108 -13.63 -3.61 17.21
C ASN A 108 -14.54 -4.86 17.34
N ASN A 109 -15.52 -5.01 16.45
CA ASN A 109 -16.46 -6.12 16.46
C ASN A 109 -16.01 -7.20 15.47
N ILE A 110 -15.78 -8.42 15.96
CA ILE A 110 -15.30 -9.55 15.15
C ILE A 110 -16.21 -9.84 13.95
N LYS A 111 -17.54 -9.79 14.14
CA LYS A 111 -18.50 -10.05 13.06
C LYS A 111 -18.37 -9.00 11.98
N LYS A 112 -18.37 -7.72 12.34
CA LYS A 112 -18.19 -6.60 11.38
C LYS A 112 -16.83 -6.67 10.66
N ALA A 113 -15.75 -6.94 11.39
CA ALA A 113 -14.43 -7.11 10.80
C ALA A 113 -14.40 -8.26 9.77
N ARG A 114 -15.09 -9.38 10.09
CA ARG A 114 -15.23 -10.51 9.17
C ARG A 114 -16.06 -10.16 7.93
N ASP A 115 -17.21 -9.52 8.11
CA ASP A 115 -18.08 -9.14 7.01
C ASP A 115 -17.33 -8.19 6.06
N LYS A 116 -16.63 -7.20 6.62
CA LYS A 116 -15.77 -6.28 5.85
C LYS A 116 -14.64 -7.00 5.11
N ALA A 117 -13.97 -7.94 5.77
CA ALA A 117 -12.92 -8.73 5.13
C ALA A 117 -13.46 -9.56 3.96
N LEU A 118 -14.67 -10.15 4.09
CA LEU A 118 -15.31 -10.89 2.99
C LEU A 118 -15.64 -10.00 1.80
N GLU A 119 -16.18 -8.81 2.03
CA GLU A 119 -16.41 -7.81 0.95
C GLU A 119 -15.13 -7.47 0.20
N ILE A 120 -14.03 -7.24 0.93
CA ILE A 120 -12.73 -6.92 0.33
C ILE A 120 -12.16 -8.11 -0.45
N ILE A 121 -12.29 -9.32 0.09
CA ILE A 121 -11.82 -10.54 -0.56
C ILE A 121 -12.59 -10.78 -1.87
N ASP A 122 -13.89 -10.51 -1.89
CA ASP A 122 -14.72 -10.57 -3.09
C ASP A 122 -14.26 -9.49 -4.10
N PHE A 123 -14.04 -8.27 -3.63
CA PHE A 123 -13.57 -7.16 -4.47
C PHE A 123 -12.25 -7.46 -5.20
N VAL A 124 -11.35 -8.23 -4.57
CA VAL A 124 -10.07 -8.64 -5.19
C VAL A 124 -10.16 -9.97 -5.95
N ASP A 125 -11.37 -10.49 -6.20
CA ASP A 125 -11.65 -11.75 -6.91
C ASP A 125 -10.99 -12.98 -6.25
N LEU A 126 -11.05 -13.10 -4.92
CA LEU A 126 -10.48 -14.22 -4.17
C LEU A 126 -11.48 -14.91 -3.23
N ILE A 127 -12.78 -14.65 -3.34
CA ILE A 127 -13.79 -15.12 -2.38
C ILE A 127 -13.83 -16.65 -2.28
N GLU A 128 -13.64 -17.38 -3.37
CA GLU A 128 -13.62 -18.84 -3.39
C GLU A 128 -12.42 -19.41 -2.61
N LYS A 129 -11.39 -18.61 -2.39
CA LYS A 129 -10.17 -19.01 -1.68
C LYS A 129 -10.08 -18.50 -0.25
N ARG A 130 -11.15 -17.91 0.29
CA ARG A 130 -11.17 -17.28 1.62
C ARG A 130 -10.68 -18.16 2.77
N HIS A 131 -10.84 -19.49 2.64
CA HIS A 131 -10.41 -20.49 3.64
C HIS A 131 -9.09 -21.18 3.32
N HIS A 132 -8.45 -20.87 2.18
CA HIS A 132 -7.11 -21.38 1.88
C HIS A 132 -6.05 -20.64 2.70
N PHE A 133 -4.98 -21.34 3.04
CA PHE A 133 -3.84 -20.71 3.68
C PHE A 133 -3.08 -19.81 2.69
N ALA A 134 -2.52 -18.69 3.19
CA ALA A 134 -1.81 -17.75 2.33
C ALA A 134 -0.57 -18.38 1.64
N LYS A 135 0.05 -19.41 2.25
CA LYS A 135 1.15 -20.16 1.65
C LYS A 135 0.77 -20.96 0.40
N GLU A 136 -0.51 -21.30 0.23
CA GLU A 136 -1.03 -22.10 -0.90
C GLU A 136 -1.34 -21.24 -2.14
N LEU A 137 -1.31 -19.92 -2.00
CA LEU A 137 -1.65 -18.99 -3.06
C LEU A 137 -0.52 -18.88 -4.10
N SER A 138 -0.90 -18.74 -5.37
CA SER A 138 0.03 -18.35 -6.44
C SER A 138 0.56 -16.92 -6.22
N THR A 139 1.63 -16.54 -6.93
CA THR A 139 2.20 -15.18 -6.83
C THR A 139 1.18 -14.10 -7.12
N GLY A 140 0.39 -14.23 -8.19
CA GLY A 140 -0.67 -13.28 -8.52
C GLY A 140 -1.77 -13.20 -7.46
N GLN A 141 -2.17 -14.33 -6.87
CA GLN A 141 -3.13 -14.38 -5.79
C GLN A 141 -2.58 -13.73 -4.49
N ARG A 142 -1.29 -13.92 -4.20
CA ARG A 142 -0.63 -13.25 -3.08
C ARG A 142 -0.58 -11.73 -3.27
N LYS A 143 -0.34 -11.24 -4.50
CA LYS A 143 -0.42 -9.79 -4.80
C LYS A 143 -1.82 -9.24 -4.54
N ARG A 144 -2.87 -9.96 -4.96
CA ARG A 144 -4.27 -9.59 -4.66
C ARG A 144 -4.56 -9.61 -3.16
N LEU A 145 -4.06 -10.61 -2.42
CA LEU A 145 -4.18 -10.68 -0.96
C LEU A 145 -3.50 -9.48 -0.28
N GLU A 146 -2.33 -9.08 -0.75
CA GLU A 146 -1.63 -7.91 -0.20
C GLU A 146 -2.43 -6.63 -0.42
N MET A 147 -3.00 -6.45 -1.62
CA MET A 147 -3.91 -5.33 -1.89
C MET A 147 -5.14 -5.39 -0.97
N ALA A 148 -5.73 -6.57 -0.78
CA ALA A 148 -6.86 -6.76 0.14
C ALA A 148 -6.51 -6.36 1.59
N ARG A 149 -5.34 -6.74 2.07
CA ARG A 149 -4.87 -6.35 3.42
C ARG A 149 -4.67 -4.84 3.53
N ALA A 150 -4.11 -4.22 2.50
CA ALA A 150 -3.95 -2.76 2.46
C ALA A 150 -5.28 -2.02 2.34
N MET A 151 -6.29 -2.61 1.70
CA MET A 151 -7.65 -2.07 1.62
C MET A 151 -8.41 -2.19 2.95
N ALA A 152 -8.09 -3.20 3.76
CA ALA A 152 -8.82 -3.48 5.00
C ALA A 152 -8.71 -2.36 6.04
N ILE A 153 -7.71 -1.49 5.93
CA ILE A 153 -7.61 -0.27 6.75
C ILE A 153 -8.42 0.91 6.20
N GLU A 154 -9.20 0.72 5.12
CA GLU A 154 -9.96 1.76 4.41
C GLU A 154 -9.11 2.98 4.01
N PRO A 155 -8.07 2.77 3.19
CA PRO A 155 -7.14 3.83 2.87
C PRO A 155 -7.77 4.87 1.95
N LYS A 156 -7.45 6.14 2.17
CA LYS A 156 -7.69 7.23 1.22
C LYS A 156 -6.54 7.37 0.22
N LEU A 157 -5.32 7.03 0.67
CA LEU A 157 -4.11 6.97 -0.14
C LEU A 157 -3.48 5.58 -0.02
N LEU A 158 -3.21 4.94 -1.15
CA LEU A 158 -2.56 3.64 -1.22
C LEU A 158 -1.24 3.76 -1.99
N LEU A 159 -0.14 3.45 -1.30
CA LEU A 159 1.20 3.38 -1.87
C LEU A 159 1.47 1.93 -2.30
N MET A 160 1.69 1.70 -3.60
CA MET A 160 1.87 0.37 -4.17
C MET A 160 3.31 0.20 -4.68
N ASP A 161 4.04 -0.78 -4.13
CA ASP A 161 5.43 -1.04 -4.47
C ASP A 161 5.52 -2.29 -5.35
N GLU A 162 5.77 -2.11 -6.66
CA GLU A 162 5.96 -3.16 -7.67
C GLU A 162 4.85 -4.24 -7.67
N VAL A 163 3.60 -3.81 -7.86
CA VAL A 163 2.45 -4.72 -7.83
C VAL A 163 2.52 -5.76 -8.95
N THR A 164 3.05 -5.40 -10.11
CA THR A 164 3.19 -6.29 -11.27
C THR A 164 4.48 -7.12 -11.24
N GLY A 165 5.40 -6.82 -10.32
CA GLY A 165 6.68 -7.50 -10.22
C GLY A 165 6.57 -8.98 -9.85
N GLY A 166 7.28 -9.86 -10.58
CA GLY A 166 7.36 -11.29 -10.28
C GLY A 166 6.11 -12.11 -10.60
N VAL A 167 5.12 -11.54 -11.31
CA VAL A 167 3.94 -12.28 -11.82
C VAL A 167 4.09 -12.58 -13.31
N ASP A 168 3.41 -13.63 -13.75
CA ASP A 168 3.35 -13.98 -15.17
C ASP A 168 2.55 -12.93 -15.96
N GLN A 169 2.86 -12.80 -17.26
CA GLN A 169 2.24 -11.80 -18.13
C GLN A 169 0.71 -11.95 -18.25
N LYS A 170 0.17 -13.16 -18.09
CA LYS A 170 -1.28 -13.40 -18.16
C LYS A 170 -2.02 -12.85 -16.93
N THR A 171 -1.34 -12.74 -15.80
CA THR A 171 -1.88 -12.23 -14.54
C THR A 171 -1.90 -10.70 -14.49
N ILE A 172 -0.97 -10.02 -15.17
CA ILE A 172 -0.82 -8.55 -15.12
C ILE A 172 -2.12 -7.80 -15.50
N PRO A 173 -2.85 -8.14 -16.58
CA PRO A 173 -4.08 -7.43 -16.92
C PRO A 173 -5.12 -7.42 -15.77
N GLY A 174 -5.27 -8.55 -15.08
CA GLY A 174 -6.19 -8.67 -13.95
C GLY A 174 -5.78 -7.80 -12.74
N LEU A 175 -4.48 -7.61 -12.49
CA LEU A 175 -3.99 -6.70 -11.45
C LEU A 175 -4.21 -5.23 -11.85
N VAL A 176 -3.98 -4.88 -13.11
CA VAL A 176 -4.23 -3.53 -13.63
C VAL A 176 -5.72 -3.17 -13.53
N GLU A 177 -6.62 -4.10 -13.89
CA GLU A 177 -8.06 -3.86 -13.72
C GLU A 177 -8.46 -3.70 -12.25
N LEU A 178 -7.84 -4.42 -11.35
CA LEU A 178 -8.06 -4.26 -9.92
C LEU A 178 -7.60 -2.87 -9.44
N ILE A 179 -6.45 -2.37 -9.89
CA ILE A 179 -5.98 -1.01 -9.60
C ILE A 179 -6.98 0.04 -10.12
N LYS A 180 -7.53 -0.15 -11.33
CA LYS A 180 -8.57 0.73 -11.88
C LYS A 180 -9.86 0.68 -11.07
N LYS A 181 -10.28 -0.50 -10.61
CA LYS A 181 -11.44 -0.63 -9.69
C LYS A 181 -11.20 0.14 -8.39
N LEU A 182 -9.99 0.04 -7.79
CA LEU A 182 -9.60 0.79 -6.60
C LEU A 182 -9.68 2.30 -6.81
N LYS A 183 -9.16 2.81 -7.92
CA LYS A 183 -9.30 4.23 -8.25
C LYS A 183 -10.76 4.64 -8.36
N LYS A 184 -11.59 3.83 -9.03
CA LYS A 184 -13.04 4.12 -9.19
C LYS A 184 -13.80 4.13 -7.86
N SER A 185 -13.32 3.39 -6.84
CA SER A 185 -13.89 3.44 -5.48
C SER A 185 -13.43 4.65 -4.66
N GLY A 186 -12.68 5.59 -5.25
CA GLY A 186 -12.26 6.83 -4.63
C GLY A 186 -10.89 6.77 -3.93
N VAL A 187 -10.17 5.66 -4.03
CA VAL A 187 -8.82 5.55 -3.46
C VAL A 187 -7.81 6.26 -4.37
N THR A 188 -6.99 7.14 -3.77
CA THR A 188 -5.84 7.74 -4.46
C THR A 188 -4.68 6.76 -4.44
N ILE A 189 -3.94 6.65 -5.52
CA ILE A 189 -2.89 5.64 -5.65
C ILE A 189 -1.58 6.33 -6.05
N VAL A 190 -0.48 5.95 -5.37
CA VAL A 190 0.88 6.19 -5.85
C VAL A 190 1.53 4.84 -6.08
N THR A 191 1.98 4.56 -7.29
CA THR A 191 2.56 3.26 -7.63
C THR A 191 4.00 3.40 -8.09
N ILE A 192 4.85 2.48 -7.64
CA ILE A 192 6.20 2.27 -8.16
C ILE A 192 6.14 1.11 -9.14
N GLU A 193 6.58 1.34 -10.34
CA GLU A 193 6.73 0.31 -11.38
C GLU A 193 8.05 0.53 -12.16
N HIS A 194 8.44 -0.47 -12.95
CA HIS A 194 9.66 -0.48 -13.78
C HIS A 194 9.36 -0.32 -15.26
#